data_6f4a0b95cfdd43c9e0d45ebfebbb2e2e
#
_entry.id   6f4a0b95cfdd43c9e0d45ebfebbb2e2e
#
_cell.length_a   1.000
_cell.length_b   1.000
_cell.length_c   1.000
_cell.angle_alpha   90.00
_cell.angle_beta   90.00
_cell.angle_gamma   90.00
#
_symmetry.space_group_name_H-M   'P 1'
#
loop_
_entity.id
_entity.type
_entity.pdbx_description
1 polymer ?
#
loop_
_entity_poly.entity_id
_entity_poly.type
_entity_poly.pdbx_seq_one_letter_code
_entity_poly.pdbx_strand_id
1 'polypeptide(L)'
;MQVLGSAGLYTAPGAGSGVHWAEHLRVSDLSVGTYSIAAVAGDDQEPHTEDEIYVVTTGRATLEAGGQAVPVGPGSVVYVPAGEVHRFTGVTSDLAVLVLFAPAEYSRAGGG
;
A
#
# COMPACT_ATOMS: atom_id res chain seq x y z
N MET A 1 4.57 -12.91 20.45
CA MET A 1 3.36 -12.45 19.72
C MET A 1 3.28 -10.93 19.84
N GLN A 2 2.91 -10.28 18.76
CA GLN A 2 2.79 -8.81 18.75
C GLN A 2 1.50 -8.44 18.00
N VAL A 3 0.73 -7.53 18.57
CA VAL A 3 -0.50 -7.03 17.95
C VAL A 3 -0.22 -5.68 17.32
N LEU A 4 -0.50 -5.55 16.03
CA LEU A 4 -0.31 -4.29 15.29
C LEU A 4 -1.64 -3.54 15.26
N GLY A 5 -1.99 -2.91 16.37
CA GLY A 5 -3.34 -2.41 16.63
C GLY A 5 -3.82 -1.30 15.71
N SER A 6 -2.91 -0.55 15.07
CA SER A 6 -3.28 0.51 14.12
C SER A 6 -3.15 0.08 12.65
N ALA A 7 -2.73 -1.16 12.40
CA ALA A 7 -2.56 -1.65 11.04
C ALA A 7 -3.91 -1.70 10.29
N GLY A 8 -3.94 -1.13 9.10
CA GLY A 8 -5.13 -1.06 8.27
C GLY A 8 -6.08 0.09 8.59
N LEU A 9 -5.78 0.90 9.59
CA LEU A 9 -6.62 2.06 9.92
C LEU A 9 -6.20 3.29 9.11
N TYR A 10 -7.20 4.00 8.58
CA TYR A 10 -6.94 5.23 7.83
C TYR A 10 -6.35 6.30 8.76
N THR A 11 -5.28 6.95 8.29
CA THR A 11 -4.70 8.14 8.93
C THR A 11 -4.73 9.27 7.91
N ALA A 12 -5.35 10.38 8.26
CA ALA A 12 -5.42 11.53 7.37
C ALA A 12 -4.02 12.04 7.05
N PRO A 13 -3.69 12.25 5.75
CA PRO A 13 -2.42 12.85 5.38
C PRO A 13 -2.24 14.24 5.96
N GLY A 14 -1.00 14.62 6.18
CA GLY A 14 -0.68 15.98 6.64
C GLY A 14 -0.96 17.03 5.58
N ALA A 15 -0.93 18.30 5.98
CA ALA A 15 -1.15 19.43 5.08
C ALA A 15 -0.16 19.40 3.91
N GLY A 16 -0.68 19.55 2.69
CA GLY A 16 0.13 19.53 1.47
C GLY A 16 0.46 18.14 0.93
N SER A 17 -0.07 17.09 1.57
CA SER A 17 0.12 15.71 1.10
C SER A 17 -1.24 15.05 0.88
N GLY A 18 -1.31 14.19 -0.15
CA GLY A 18 -2.50 13.36 -0.38
C GLY A 18 -2.36 11.96 0.20
N VAL A 19 -1.19 11.61 0.75
CA VAL A 19 -0.89 10.26 1.19
C VAL A 19 -0.21 10.26 2.57
N HIS A 20 -0.37 9.15 3.30
CA HIS A 20 0.31 8.90 4.56
C HIS A 20 0.77 7.45 4.59
N TRP A 21 2.03 7.22 4.93
CA TRP A 21 2.61 5.88 5.09
C TRP A 21 3.07 5.67 6.52
N ALA A 22 2.67 4.55 7.12
CA ALA A 22 3.12 4.14 8.44
C ALA A 22 3.60 2.70 8.40
N GLU A 23 4.85 2.47 8.79
CA GLU A 23 5.37 1.12 8.94
C GLU A 23 5.14 0.66 10.38
N HIS A 24 4.52 -0.51 10.54
CA HIS A 24 4.14 -1.05 11.85
C HIS A 24 5.07 -2.15 12.34
N LEU A 25 5.68 -2.88 11.43
CA LEU A 25 6.56 -3.99 11.74
C LEU A 25 7.61 -4.12 10.65
N ARG A 26 8.85 -4.38 11.05
CA ARG A 26 9.93 -4.75 10.15
C ARG A 26 10.77 -5.84 10.77
N VAL A 27 10.79 -6.99 10.11
CA VAL A 27 11.71 -8.09 10.39
C VAL A 27 12.34 -8.51 9.07
N SER A 28 13.29 -9.43 9.07
CA SER A 28 14.03 -9.76 7.84
C SER A 28 13.15 -10.33 6.73
N ASP A 29 12.16 -11.13 7.09
CA ASP A 29 11.33 -11.86 6.11
C ASP A 29 10.11 -11.08 5.64
N LEU A 30 9.70 -10.02 6.33
CA LEU A 30 8.57 -9.21 5.93
C LEU A 30 8.55 -7.84 6.60
N SER A 31 7.81 -6.92 6.02
CA SER A 31 7.40 -5.70 6.71
C SER A 31 5.91 -5.47 6.49
N VAL A 32 5.28 -4.74 7.40
CA VAL A 32 3.84 -4.46 7.37
C VAL A 32 3.64 -2.97 7.62
N GLY A 33 2.86 -2.34 6.77
CA GLY A 33 2.52 -0.94 6.91
C GLY A 33 1.09 -0.63 6.48
N THR A 34 0.67 0.59 6.71
CA THR A 34 -0.63 1.10 6.24
C THR A 34 -0.40 2.29 5.34
N TYR A 35 -0.98 2.24 4.15
CA TYR A 35 -0.96 3.32 3.19
C TYR A 35 -2.34 3.96 3.15
N SER A 36 -2.40 5.24 3.43
CA SER A 36 -3.65 6.01 3.43
C SER A 36 -3.61 7.03 2.32
N ILE A 37 -4.65 7.10 1.51
CA ILE A 37 -4.78 8.05 0.41
C ILE A 37 -6.09 8.81 0.60
N ALA A 38 -6.01 10.13 0.69
CA ALA A 38 -7.21 10.95 0.82
C ALA A 38 -8.05 10.89 -0.46
N ALA A 39 -9.37 11.00 -0.30
CA ALA A 39 -10.28 11.04 -1.45
C ALA A 39 -9.82 12.10 -2.45
N VAL A 40 -9.94 11.78 -3.74
CA VAL A 40 -9.52 12.58 -4.91
C VAL A 40 -8.01 12.88 -4.97
N ALA A 41 -7.20 12.34 -4.08
CA ALA A 41 -5.75 12.48 -4.15
C ALA A 41 -5.17 11.51 -5.20
N GLY A 42 -3.98 11.84 -5.69
CA GLY A 42 -3.22 10.96 -6.58
C GLY A 42 -2.28 10.05 -5.80
N ASP A 43 -1.79 9.03 -6.47
CA ASP A 43 -0.82 8.08 -5.95
C ASP A 43 0.36 8.03 -6.92
N ASP A 44 1.57 8.35 -6.43
CA ASP A 44 2.80 8.40 -7.22
C ASP A 44 3.83 7.38 -6.75
N GLN A 45 3.38 6.20 -6.36
CA GLN A 45 4.28 5.17 -5.86
C GLN A 45 5.32 4.75 -6.90
N GLU A 46 6.55 4.56 -6.45
CA GLU A 46 7.61 3.90 -7.21
C GLU A 46 7.45 2.39 -7.10
N PRO A 47 7.86 1.60 -8.12
CA PRO A 47 7.88 0.15 -7.99
C PRO A 47 8.76 -0.29 -6.83
N HIS A 48 8.31 -1.28 -6.08
CA HIS A 48 9.06 -1.84 -4.96
C HIS A 48 9.93 -3.00 -5.41
N THR A 49 11.05 -3.22 -4.70
CA THR A 49 12.00 -4.28 -5.01
C THR A 49 11.57 -5.64 -4.45
N GLU A 50 10.57 -5.67 -3.59
CA GLU A 50 10.00 -6.87 -2.96
C GLU A 50 8.62 -7.15 -3.50
N ASP A 51 8.16 -8.40 -3.32
CA ASP A 51 6.76 -8.73 -3.56
C ASP A 51 5.88 -8.06 -2.50
N GLU A 52 4.66 -7.69 -2.86
CA GLU A 52 3.75 -7.08 -1.91
C GLU A 52 2.33 -7.62 -2.05
N ILE A 53 1.63 -7.61 -0.91
CA ILE A 53 0.19 -7.89 -0.83
C ILE A 53 -0.49 -6.62 -0.33
N TYR A 54 -1.52 -6.18 -1.05
CA TYR A 54 -2.44 -5.15 -0.60
C TYR A 54 -3.71 -5.77 -0.04
N VAL A 55 -4.14 -5.31 1.12
CA VAL A 55 -5.47 -5.61 1.66
C VAL A 55 -6.18 -4.28 1.87
N VAL A 56 -7.18 -4.00 1.07
CA VAL A 56 -7.98 -2.77 1.22
C VAL A 56 -8.90 -2.94 2.42
N THR A 57 -8.81 -2.02 3.37
CA THR A 57 -9.64 -2.06 4.59
C THR A 57 -10.78 -1.05 4.55
N THR A 58 -10.56 0.11 3.94
CA THR A 58 -11.56 1.18 3.83
C THR A 58 -11.42 1.88 2.49
N GLY A 59 -12.52 2.40 1.97
CA GLY A 59 -12.50 3.20 0.76
C GLY A 59 -12.56 2.38 -0.51
N ARG A 60 -12.60 3.09 -1.64
CA ARG A 60 -12.70 2.51 -2.98
C ARG A 60 -11.83 3.26 -3.96
N ALA A 61 -11.21 2.52 -4.87
CA ALA A 61 -10.33 3.07 -5.88
C ALA A 61 -10.22 2.08 -7.04
N THR A 62 -9.42 2.44 -8.04
CA THR A 62 -8.95 1.53 -9.09
C THR A 62 -7.46 1.29 -8.85
N LEU A 63 -7.04 0.04 -8.89
CA LEU A 63 -5.61 -0.29 -8.89
C LEU A 63 -5.17 -0.58 -10.33
N GLU A 64 -4.20 0.19 -10.80
CA GLU A 64 -3.57 -0.02 -12.11
C GLU A 64 -2.22 -0.69 -11.89
N ALA A 65 -2.04 -1.88 -12.46
CA ALA A 65 -0.81 -2.64 -12.34
C ALA A 65 -0.70 -3.63 -13.50
N GLY A 66 0.51 -3.86 -13.99
CA GLY A 66 0.76 -4.83 -15.05
C GLY A 66 -0.05 -4.62 -16.33
N GLY A 67 -0.38 -3.38 -16.65
CA GLY A 67 -1.20 -3.05 -17.83
C GLY A 67 -2.70 -3.31 -17.62
N GLN A 68 -3.13 -3.64 -16.40
CA GLN A 68 -4.52 -3.88 -16.06
C GLN A 68 -5.03 -2.80 -15.10
N ALA A 69 -6.34 -2.61 -15.06
CA ALA A 69 -7.00 -1.71 -14.13
C ALA A 69 -8.15 -2.47 -13.46
N VAL A 70 -8.13 -2.55 -12.13
CA VAL A 70 -9.09 -3.36 -11.37
C VAL A 70 -9.74 -2.50 -10.29
N PRO A 71 -11.06 -2.50 -10.16
CA PRO A 71 -11.71 -1.82 -9.04
C PRO A 71 -11.41 -2.57 -7.74
N VAL A 72 -11.10 -1.82 -6.68
CA VAL A 72 -10.83 -2.37 -5.35
C VAL A 72 -11.66 -1.66 -4.30
N GLY A 73 -11.98 -2.37 -3.24
CA GLY A 73 -12.74 -1.86 -2.10
C GLY A 73 -12.48 -2.73 -0.87
N PRO A 74 -13.20 -2.48 0.24
CA PRO A 74 -12.96 -3.21 1.48
C PRO A 74 -13.01 -4.72 1.29
N GLY A 75 -11.96 -5.41 1.72
CA GLY A 75 -11.81 -6.86 1.54
C GLY A 75 -11.06 -7.28 0.29
N SER A 76 -10.74 -6.37 -0.62
CA SER A 76 -9.90 -6.70 -1.79
C SER A 76 -8.49 -7.07 -1.34
N VAL A 77 -7.98 -8.19 -1.85
CA VAL A 77 -6.61 -8.65 -1.60
C VAL A 77 -5.92 -8.79 -2.95
N VAL A 78 -4.80 -8.09 -3.13
CA VAL A 78 -4.10 -8.03 -4.41
C VAL A 78 -2.62 -8.34 -4.20
N TYR A 79 -2.09 -9.23 -5.03
CA TYR A 79 -0.66 -9.50 -5.09
C TYR A 79 -0.03 -8.67 -6.21
N VAL A 80 1.03 -7.94 -5.87
CA VAL A 80 1.83 -7.17 -6.82
C VAL A 80 3.25 -7.70 -6.78
N PRO A 81 3.74 -8.31 -7.86
CA PRO A 81 5.10 -8.84 -7.88
C PRO A 81 6.14 -7.73 -7.85
N ALA A 82 7.33 -8.07 -7.36
CA ALA A 82 8.46 -7.15 -7.29
C ALA A 82 8.72 -6.49 -8.64
N GLY A 83 8.96 -5.19 -8.62
CA GLY A 83 9.31 -4.42 -9.81
C GLY A 83 8.15 -4.02 -10.71
N GLU A 84 6.92 -4.48 -10.44
CA GLU A 84 5.77 -4.12 -11.26
C GLU A 84 5.33 -2.70 -10.98
N VAL A 85 5.20 -1.90 -12.04
CA VAL A 85 4.66 -0.54 -11.94
C VAL A 85 3.19 -0.62 -11.56
N HIS A 86 2.81 0.13 -10.53
CA HIS A 86 1.44 0.10 -10.01
C HIS A 86 1.09 1.44 -9.36
N ARG A 87 -0.21 1.74 -9.31
CA ARG A 87 -0.72 2.91 -8.58
C ARG A 87 -2.22 2.80 -8.35
N PHE A 88 -2.71 3.45 -7.32
CA PHE A 88 -4.13 3.64 -7.11
C PHE A 88 -4.60 4.90 -7.84
N THR A 89 -5.70 4.78 -8.56
CA THR A 89 -6.34 5.90 -9.27
C THR A 89 -7.83 5.92 -8.93
N GLY A 90 -8.51 7.03 -9.27
CA GLY A 90 -9.94 7.12 -9.06
C GLY A 90 -10.34 6.88 -7.61
N VAL A 91 -9.58 7.41 -6.65
CA VAL A 91 -9.88 7.26 -5.23
C VAL A 91 -11.13 8.09 -4.93
N THR A 92 -12.27 7.42 -4.75
CA THR A 92 -13.57 8.08 -4.58
C THR A 92 -13.93 8.34 -3.13
N SER A 93 -13.28 7.64 -2.21
CA SER A 93 -13.41 7.84 -0.76
C SER A 93 -12.07 7.56 -0.11
N ASP A 94 -11.86 8.11 1.09
CA ASP A 94 -10.60 7.94 1.81
C ASP A 94 -10.22 6.46 1.87
N LEU A 95 -9.04 6.14 1.34
CA LEU A 95 -8.57 4.78 1.12
C LEU A 95 -7.53 4.40 2.16
N ALA A 96 -7.72 3.26 2.81
CA ALA A 96 -6.71 2.66 3.67
C ALA A 96 -6.38 1.26 3.17
N VAL A 97 -5.09 0.99 3.03
CA VAL A 97 -4.59 -0.28 2.51
C VAL A 97 -3.54 -0.82 3.47
N LEU A 98 -3.78 -2.03 3.96
CA LEU A 98 -2.75 -2.77 4.68
C LEU A 98 -1.79 -3.34 3.65
N VAL A 99 -0.49 -3.09 3.83
CA VAL A 99 0.53 -3.50 2.87
C VAL A 99 1.54 -4.41 3.54
N LEU A 100 1.76 -5.57 2.96
CA LEU A 100 2.78 -6.51 3.40
C LEU A 100 3.82 -6.65 2.30
N PHE A 101 5.10 -6.48 2.67
CA PHE A 101 6.23 -6.72 1.77
C PHE A 101 6.99 -7.96 2.22
N ALA A 102 7.41 -8.78 1.28
CA ALA A 102 8.23 -9.96 1.54
C ALA A 102 9.34 -10.08 0.49
N PRO A 103 10.62 -10.01 0.94
CA PRO A 103 11.08 -9.64 2.29
C PRO A 103 10.70 -8.20 2.65
N ALA A 104 11.19 -7.70 3.77
CA ALA A 104 10.86 -6.35 4.24
C ALA A 104 11.11 -5.29 3.16
N GLU A 105 10.28 -4.27 3.13
CA GLU A 105 10.31 -3.21 2.11
C GLU A 105 11.73 -2.66 1.91
N TYR A 106 12.17 -2.59 0.66
CA TYR A 106 13.48 -2.12 0.22
C TYR A 106 14.67 -2.92 0.76
N SER A 107 14.46 -4.09 1.38
CA SER A 107 15.57 -4.91 1.86
C SER A 107 16.45 -5.47 0.72
N ARG A 108 15.89 -5.55 -0.50
CA ARG A 108 16.64 -5.93 -1.71
C ARG A 108 17.18 -4.73 -2.48
N ALA A 109 16.72 -3.53 -2.14
CA ALA A 109 17.13 -2.32 -2.84
C ALA A 109 18.58 -2.01 -2.51
N GLY A 110 19.41 -1.71 -3.54
CA GLY A 110 20.82 -1.42 -3.34
C GLY A 110 21.66 -2.60 -2.87
N GLY A 111 21.08 -3.79 -2.78
CA GLY A 111 21.79 -5.02 -2.47
C GLY A 111 22.53 -5.54 -3.71
N GLY A 112 23.43 -4.75 -4.18
CA GLY A 112 24.16 -5.07 -5.40
C GLY A 112 25.37 -5.88 -5.15
#